data_39acfdde242baeda70be67dad4dac423
#
_entry.id   39acfdde242baeda70be67dad4dac423
#
_cell.length_a   1.000
_cell.length_b   1.000
_cell.length_c   1.000
_cell.angle_alpha   90.00
_cell.angle_beta   90.00
_cell.angle_gamma   90.00
#
_symmetry.space_group_name_H-M   'P 1'
#
loop_
_entity.id
_entity.type
_entity.pdbx_description
1 polymer ?
#
loop_
_entity_poly.entity_id
_entity_poly.type
_entity_poly.pdbx_seq_one_letter_code
_entity_poly.pdbx_strand_id
1 'polypeptide(L)'
;MAQFDLIVIGSGPGGYVAAIRGAQLGLQTALIEKDGGLGGTCLWRGCIPAKTWLESAHRYEQMASLSEFGIANVDTSKMKADLSAIVARKGKIVIKNAKGIDFLMKKNKVTILKGFGKLIGSGRVEVKGETTEIHSAKKIILATGSVPRELPGLETDGQQVLNSDHILDLTNLPSHLVILGGGAIGVEFASTFARLGSKVSLIELADRLLPIEDEAISVELSKIFTRSYKIDCKVKTKITSVEKKKGSIVCQLSGACNDRLEASHLLIAAGRSPVTSKIGLESTRAKVEKGYVQVNDVMLTAEEGLYAIGDIVNTPWLAHVASDEGIVAAEHAAQSLGKSIEPHPINYTRVPSCVYCDPEVSSIGLTEKNAKDQGYQVAVGQFPFMPMAKANILGEAHGFIKIVSDTKYGEILGIHIIGPKATELIASSVALMGGEFTVQTLMHTMYPHPTLNEVFPEAARAVHKQSINM
;
A
#
# COMPACT_ATOMS: atom_id res chain seq x y z
N MET A 1 21.30 -31.80 -7.15
CA MET A 1 19.89 -31.39 -7.24
C MET A 1 19.24 -31.66 -5.89
N ALA A 2 18.86 -30.63 -5.17
CA ALA A 2 18.09 -30.79 -3.92
C ALA A 2 16.60 -30.92 -4.25
N GLN A 3 15.88 -31.72 -3.46
CA GLN A 3 14.44 -31.93 -3.59
C GLN A 3 13.75 -31.34 -2.39
N PHE A 4 12.71 -30.51 -2.63
CA PHE A 4 11.90 -29.87 -1.60
C PHE A 4 10.42 -30.29 -1.71
N ASP A 5 9.66 -30.15 -0.65
CA ASP A 5 8.20 -30.25 -0.72
C ASP A 5 7.63 -28.97 -1.31
N LEU A 6 8.19 -27.81 -0.91
CA LEU A 6 7.76 -26.48 -1.34
C LEU A 6 8.96 -25.60 -1.71
N ILE A 7 8.92 -24.97 -2.88
CA ILE A 7 9.81 -23.86 -3.26
C ILE A 7 8.95 -22.60 -3.43
N VAL A 8 9.38 -21.48 -2.80
CA VAL A 8 8.79 -20.15 -2.99
C VAL A 8 9.78 -19.28 -3.76
N ILE A 9 9.33 -18.59 -4.81
CA ILE A 9 10.16 -17.70 -5.63
C ILE A 9 9.80 -16.24 -5.36
N GLY A 10 10.69 -15.52 -4.70
CA GLY A 10 10.53 -14.15 -4.24
C GLY A 10 10.24 -14.06 -2.74
N SER A 11 10.95 -13.19 -2.04
CA SER A 11 10.90 -13.03 -0.57
C SER A 11 10.10 -11.80 -0.10
N GLY A 12 9.24 -11.23 -0.95
CA GLY A 12 8.30 -10.19 -0.53
C GLY A 12 7.34 -10.66 0.56
N PRO A 13 6.42 -9.79 1.06
CA PRO A 13 5.48 -10.15 2.14
C PRO A 13 4.77 -11.49 1.92
N GLY A 14 4.24 -11.73 0.73
CA GLY A 14 3.60 -13.01 0.42
C GLY A 14 4.58 -14.18 0.46
N GLY A 15 5.77 -14.00 -0.12
CA GLY A 15 6.72 -15.09 -0.29
C GLY A 15 7.35 -15.56 1.03
N TYR A 16 7.84 -14.64 1.88
CA TYR A 16 8.44 -15.06 3.15
C TYR A 16 7.38 -15.63 4.12
N VAL A 17 6.15 -15.11 4.10
CA VAL A 17 5.04 -15.63 4.91
C VAL A 17 4.64 -17.03 4.42
N ALA A 18 4.49 -17.24 3.11
CA ALA A 18 4.21 -18.55 2.53
C ALA A 18 5.29 -19.59 2.91
N ALA A 19 6.57 -19.20 2.83
CA ALA A 19 7.68 -20.09 3.18
C ALA A 19 7.67 -20.48 4.67
N ILE A 20 7.41 -19.52 5.57
CA ILE A 20 7.26 -19.78 6.99
C ILE A 20 6.08 -20.73 7.24
N ARG A 21 4.92 -20.41 6.65
CA ARG A 21 3.71 -21.23 6.85
C ARG A 21 3.89 -22.66 6.34
N GLY A 22 4.47 -22.85 5.16
CA GLY A 22 4.80 -24.17 4.64
C GLY A 22 5.71 -24.95 5.57
N ALA A 23 6.77 -24.34 6.10
CA ALA A 23 7.67 -24.96 7.05
C ALA A 23 6.98 -25.32 8.39
N GLN A 24 6.10 -24.46 8.90
CA GLN A 24 5.29 -24.74 10.12
C GLN A 24 4.36 -25.93 9.92
N LEU A 25 3.87 -26.16 8.71
CA LEU A 25 3.06 -27.33 8.34
C LEU A 25 3.90 -28.58 8.08
N GLY A 26 5.21 -28.52 8.33
CA GLY A 26 6.14 -29.64 8.23
C GLY A 26 6.58 -29.96 6.78
N LEU A 27 6.50 -28.98 5.87
CA LEU A 27 7.05 -29.11 4.53
C LEU A 27 8.54 -28.75 4.52
N GLN A 28 9.36 -29.53 3.81
CA GLN A 28 10.74 -29.15 3.51
C GLN A 28 10.71 -27.98 2.51
N THR A 29 10.93 -26.75 3.01
CA THR A 29 10.68 -25.52 2.28
C THR A 29 11.96 -24.78 1.94
N ALA A 30 12.06 -24.30 0.67
CA ALA A 30 13.08 -23.35 0.23
C ALA A 30 12.46 -22.04 -0.23
N LEU A 31 13.17 -20.94 -0.03
CA LEU A 31 12.83 -19.58 -0.48
C LEU A 31 13.96 -19.07 -1.38
N ILE A 32 13.61 -18.69 -2.61
CA ILE A 32 14.54 -18.11 -3.58
C ILE A 32 14.44 -16.60 -3.57
N GLU A 33 15.57 -15.89 -3.45
CA GLU A 33 15.63 -14.44 -3.53
C GLU A 33 16.84 -14.00 -4.37
N LYS A 34 16.58 -13.10 -5.32
CA LYS A 34 17.61 -12.55 -6.23
C LYS A 34 18.33 -11.33 -5.66
N ASP A 35 17.66 -10.56 -4.81
CA ASP A 35 18.20 -9.33 -4.22
C ASP A 35 19.07 -9.67 -2.97
N GLY A 36 19.88 -8.71 -2.52
CA GLY A 36 20.84 -8.94 -1.43
C GLY A 36 20.23 -9.15 -0.04
N GLY A 37 18.89 -9.02 0.12
CA GLY A 37 18.21 -9.20 1.40
C GLY A 37 16.76 -9.61 1.23
N LEU A 38 16.23 -10.32 2.24
CA LEU A 38 14.85 -10.77 2.27
C LEU A 38 13.88 -9.62 2.58
N GLY A 39 12.60 -9.75 2.16
CA GLY A 39 11.53 -8.80 2.46
C GLY A 39 10.95 -8.08 1.22
N GLY A 40 11.57 -8.23 0.07
CA GLY A 40 11.09 -7.74 -1.22
C GLY A 40 10.89 -6.22 -1.28
N THR A 41 10.06 -5.78 -2.23
CA THR A 41 9.79 -4.36 -2.48
C THR A 41 9.26 -3.63 -1.24
N CYS A 42 8.32 -4.21 -0.51
CA CYS A 42 7.71 -3.56 0.66
C CYS A 42 8.76 -3.14 1.71
N LEU A 43 9.71 -4.03 2.02
CA LEU A 43 10.74 -3.74 3.02
C LEU A 43 11.85 -2.82 2.49
N TRP A 44 12.31 -3.03 1.26
CA TRP A 44 13.50 -2.34 0.75
C TRP A 44 13.21 -1.04 0.00
N ARG A 45 12.08 -0.98 -0.73
CA ARG A 45 11.78 0.07 -1.72
C ARG A 45 10.31 0.54 -1.71
N GLY A 46 9.52 0.16 -0.70
CA GLY A 46 8.08 0.45 -0.66
C GLY A 46 7.60 0.91 0.71
N CYS A 47 6.78 0.07 1.34
CA CYS A 47 6.03 0.41 2.55
C CYS A 47 6.91 0.95 3.68
N ILE A 48 7.95 0.20 4.08
CA ILE A 48 8.74 0.54 5.26
C ILE A 48 9.57 1.82 5.05
N PRO A 49 10.33 1.96 3.95
CA PRO A 49 11.05 3.21 3.69
C PRO A 49 10.11 4.41 3.49
N ALA A 50 8.99 4.27 2.76
CA ALA A 50 8.07 5.38 2.54
C ALA A 50 7.41 5.85 3.86
N LYS A 51 6.96 4.93 4.72
CA LYS A 51 6.38 5.28 6.03
C LYS A 51 7.43 5.88 6.97
N THR A 52 8.70 5.53 6.81
CA THR A 52 9.80 6.19 7.55
C THR A 52 9.95 7.66 7.13
N TRP A 53 9.80 7.98 5.83
CA TRP A 53 9.80 9.35 5.33
C TRP A 53 8.59 10.13 5.82
N LEU A 54 7.39 9.55 5.73
CA LEU A 54 6.13 10.15 6.20
C LEU A 54 6.20 10.51 7.70
N GLU A 55 6.69 9.59 8.54
CA GLU A 55 6.87 9.86 9.98
C GLU A 55 7.88 10.98 10.23
N SER A 56 8.96 11.06 9.44
CA SER A 56 9.93 12.15 9.57
C SER A 56 9.32 13.50 9.18
N ALA A 57 8.50 13.54 8.11
CA ALA A 57 7.78 14.74 7.69
C ALA A 57 6.73 15.16 8.73
N HIS A 58 6.01 14.19 9.30
CA HIS A 58 5.06 14.45 10.39
C HIS A 58 5.74 15.09 11.61
N ARG A 59 6.88 14.55 12.07
CA ARG A 59 7.65 15.13 13.18
C ARG A 59 8.19 16.53 12.85
N TYR A 60 8.63 16.74 11.62
CA TYR A 60 9.12 18.05 11.20
C TYR A 60 8.01 19.11 11.25
N GLU A 61 6.82 18.78 10.75
CA GLU A 61 5.66 19.67 10.78
C GLU A 61 5.18 19.97 12.21
N GLN A 62 5.11 18.94 13.07
CA GLN A 62 4.73 19.13 14.48
C GLN A 62 5.65 20.12 15.23
N MET A 63 6.93 20.21 14.83
CA MET A 63 7.84 21.19 15.42
C MET A 63 7.46 22.64 15.07
N ALA A 64 6.76 22.89 13.96
CA ALA A 64 6.33 24.24 13.59
C ALA A 64 5.16 24.75 14.46
N SER A 65 4.37 23.85 15.06
CA SER A 65 3.19 24.18 15.90
C SER A 65 3.45 24.09 17.41
N LEU A 66 4.69 23.94 17.86
CA LEU A 66 5.03 23.75 19.28
C LEU A 66 4.44 24.83 20.24
N SER A 67 4.35 26.07 19.77
CA SER A 67 3.78 27.16 20.57
C SER A 67 2.30 26.96 20.93
N GLU A 68 1.54 26.27 20.08
CA GLU A 68 0.13 25.93 20.33
C GLU A 68 0.00 24.94 21.49
N PHE A 69 1.04 24.12 21.71
CA PHE A 69 1.12 23.17 22.81
C PHE A 69 1.82 23.72 24.06
N GLY A 70 2.01 25.06 24.13
CA GLY A 70 2.65 25.71 25.26
C GLY A 70 4.16 25.50 25.37
N ILE A 71 4.83 25.01 24.33
CA ILE A 71 6.26 24.82 24.30
C ILE A 71 6.91 26.10 23.77
N ALA A 72 7.57 26.83 24.65
CA ALA A 72 8.18 28.15 24.36
C ALA A 72 9.70 28.05 24.11
N ASN A 73 10.29 29.14 23.62
CA ASN A 73 11.73 29.32 23.40
C ASN A 73 12.37 28.36 22.39
N VAL A 74 11.62 27.85 21.45
CA VAL A 74 12.11 27.06 20.31
C VAL A 74 12.13 27.94 19.06
N ASP A 75 13.32 28.22 18.53
CA ASP A 75 13.48 28.96 17.27
C ASP A 75 13.26 28.04 16.08
N THR A 76 12.01 27.92 15.65
CA THR A 76 11.63 27.07 14.51
C THR A 76 12.04 27.68 13.15
N SER A 77 12.41 28.97 13.11
CA SER A 77 12.81 29.64 11.85
C SER A 77 14.10 29.11 11.25
N LYS A 78 14.96 28.48 12.07
CA LYS A 78 16.23 27.87 11.67
C LYS A 78 16.13 26.36 11.39
N MET A 79 14.97 25.78 11.62
CA MET A 79 14.79 24.35 11.35
C MET A 79 14.92 24.05 9.86
N LYS A 80 15.63 22.95 9.57
CA LYS A 80 15.75 22.40 8.22
C LYS A 80 15.65 20.88 8.30
N ALA A 81 14.95 20.29 7.36
CA ALA A 81 14.94 18.85 7.19
C ALA A 81 16.30 18.40 6.63
N ASP A 82 17.00 17.53 7.33
CA ASP A 82 18.20 16.86 6.85
C ASP A 82 17.81 15.54 6.18
N LEU A 83 17.70 15.56 4.85
CA LEU A 83 17.31 14.40 4.08
C LEU A 83 18.34 13.27 4.18
N SER A 84 19.63 13.59 4.30
CA SER A 84 20.68 12.58 4.47
C SER A 84 20.48 11.81 5.79
N ALA A 85 20.13 12.51 6.87
CA ALA A 85 19.79 11.89 8.14
C ALA A 85 18.51 11.05 8.07
N ILE A 86 17.48 11.50 7.31
CA ILE A 86 16.25 10.73 7.06
C ILE A 86 16.57 9.45 6.31
N VAL A 87 17.37 9.52 5.23
CA VAL A 87 17.83 8.35 4.46
C VAL A 87 18.62 7.38 5.35
N ALA A 88 19.53 7.88 6.17
CA ALA A 88 20.30 7.06 7.10
C ALA A 88 19.40 6.36 8.15
N ARG A 89 18.40 7.07 8.71
CA ARG A 89 17.39 6.50 9.61
C ARG A 89 16.58 5.40 8.92
N LYS A 90 16.10 5.66 7.70
CA LYS A 90 15.40 4.68 6.84
C LYS A 90 16.25 3.42 6.69
N GLY A 91 17.52 3.55 6.32
CA GLY A 91 18.43 2.41 6.15
C GLY A 91 18.57 1.56 7.41
N LYS A 92 18.71 2.19 8.59
CA LYS A 92 18.78 1.47 9.88
C LYS A 92 17.50 0.66 10.15
N ILE A 93 16.32 1.22 9.86
CA ILE A 93 15.04 0.55 10.08
C ILE A 93 14.89 -0.64 9.12
N VAL A 94 15.18 -0.44 7.84
CA VAL A 94 15.11 -1.50 6.81
C VAL A 94 16.03 -2.66 7.18
N ILE A 95 17.30 -2.40 7.52
CA ILE A 95 18.27 -3.43 7.92
C ILE A 95 17.82 -4.17 9.18
N LYS A 96 17.27 -3.46 10.17
CA LYS A 96 16.74 -4.09 11.40
C LYS A 96 15.63 -5.08 11.08
N ASN A 97 14.68 -4.69 10.23
CA ASN A 97 13.55 -5.54 9.84
C ASN A 97 14.00 -6.73 8.96
N ALA A 98 14.95 -6.50 8.03
CA ALA A 98 15.52 -7.57 7.21
C ALA A 98 16.17 -8.67 8.08
N LYS A 99 16.96 -8.28 9.10
CA LYS A 99 17.52 -9.21 10.08
C LYS A 99 16.43 -9.98 10.84
N GLY A 100 15.27 -9.35 11.09
CA GLY A 100 14.11 -10.03 11.68
C GLY A 100 13.58 -11.15 10.78
N ILE A 101 13.46 -10.91 9.48
CA ILE A 101 13.05 -11.93 8.51
C ILE A 101 14.10 -13.05 8.43
N ASP A 102 15.38 -12.73 8.36
CA ASP A 102 16.46 -13.72 8.39
C ASP A 102 16.38 -14.63 9.62
N PHE A 103 16.10 -14.04 10.79
CA PHE A 103 15.88 -14.80 12.01
C PHE A 103 14.70 -15.75 11.91
N LEU A 104 13.56 -15.28 11.34
CA LEU A 104 12.37 -16.11 11.15
C LEU A 104 12.61 -17.26 10.17
N MET A 105 13.37 -17.04 9.10
CA MET A 105 13.76 -18.12 8.19
C MET A 105 14.56 -19.20 8.92
N LYS A 106 15.57 -18.82 9.67
CA LYS A 106 16.41 -19.74 10.48
C LYS A 106 15.58 -20.49 11.52
N LYS A 107 14.73 -19.78 12.28
CA LYS A 107 13.84 -20.36 13.29
C LYS A 107 12.93 -21.44 12.71
N ASN A 108 12.40 -21.22 11.51
CA ASN A 108 11.49 -22.15 10.84
C ASN A 108 12.22 -23.14 9.91
N LYS A 109 13.56 -23.13 9.89
CA LYS A 109 14.40 -24.04 9.06
C LYS A 109 14.11 -23.95 7.57
N VAL A 110 13.75 -22.75 7.07
CA VAL A 110 13.58 -22.49 5.64
C VAL A 110 14.95 -22.36 4.98
N THR A 111 15.19 -23.12 3.92
CA THR A 111 16.42 -23.04 3.13
C THR A 111 16.39 -21.81 2.22
N ILE A 112 17.38 -20.92 2.32
CA ILE A 112 17.50 -19.74 1.44
C ILE A 112 18.40 -20.08 0.25
N LEU A 113 17.86 -19.92 -0.96
CA LEU A 113 18.57 -20.06 -2.22
C LEU A 113 18.75 -18.66 -2.84
N LYS A 114 20.00 -18.19 -2.89
CA LYS A 114 20.31 -16.85 -3.42
C LYS A 114 20.45 -16.89 -4.94
N GLY A 115 19.65 -16.10 -5.64
CA GLY A 115 19.71 -15.98 -7.08
C GLY A 115 18.35 -15.77 -7.73
N PHE A 116 18.36 -15.61 -9.04
CA PHE A 116 17.15 -15.46 -9.85
C PHE A 116 16.52 -16.83 -10.11
N GLY A 117 15.31 -17.05 -9.60
CA GLY A 117 14.54 -18.28 -9.80
C GLY A 117 13.76 -18.24 -11.11
N LYS A 118 13.92 -19.28 -11.94
CA LYS A 118 13.21 -19.47 -13.21
C LYS A 118 12.64 -20.88 -13.30
N LEU A 119 11.36 -21.00 -13.65
CA LEU A 119 10.74 -22.27 -13.97
C LEU A 119 11.36 -22.89 -15.24
N ILE A 120 11.67 -24.20 -15.21
CA ILE A 120 12.20 -24.94 -16.35
C ILE A 120 11.39 -26.22 -16.62
N GLY A 121 10.08 -26.12 -16.46
CA GLY A 121 9.10 -27.18 -16.56
C GLY A 121 8.50 -27.55 -15.21
N SER A 122 7.60 -28.53 -15.24
CA SER A 122 6.83 -28.95 -14.05
C SER A 122 7.73 -29.36 -12.90
N GLY A 123 7.53 -28.73 -11.73
CA GLY A 123 8.23 -29.07 -10.50
C GLY A 123 9.72 -28.75 -10.48
N ARG A 124 10.28 -28.02 -11.47
CA ARG A 124 11.72 -27.71 -11.54
C ARG A 124 11.98 -26.22 -11.63
N VAL A 125 12.97 -25.76 -10.87
CA VAL A 125 13.41 -24.36 -10.81
C VAL A 125 14.92 -24.28 -11.03
N GLU A 126 15.34 -23.45 -11.98
CA GLU A 126 16.73 -23.02 -12.15
C GLU A 126 16.94 -21.80 -11.27
N VAL A 127 17.99 -21.79 -10.45
CA VAL A 127 18.43 -20.67 -9.62
C VAL A 127 19.77 -20.16 -10.16
N LYS A 128 19.77 -18.95 -10.71
CA LYS A 128 20.97 -18.25 -11.20
C LYS A 128 21.48 -17.28 -10.13
N GLY A 129 22.48 -17.71 -9.38
CA GLY A 129 23.25 -16.93 -8.43
C GLY A 129 24.71 -16.81 -8.86
N GLU A 130 25.65 -16.98 -7.92
CA GLU A 130 27.09 -17.14 -8.22
C GLU A 130 27.34 -18.38 -9.07
N THR A 131 26.58 -19.43 -8.82
CA THR A 131 26.49 -20.64 -9.65
C THR A 131 25.07 -20.82 -10.15
N THR A 132 24.90 -21.59 -11.22
CA THR A 132 23.58 -22.01 -11.68
C THR A 132 23.25 -23.37 -11.11
N GLU A 133 22.17 -23.48 -10.37
CA GLU A 133 21.71 -24.73 -9.76
C GLU A 133 20.29 -25.05 -10.21
N ILE A 134 19.97 -26.34 -10.28
CA ILE A 134 18.61 -26.80 -10.56
C ILE A 134 18.09 -27.54 -9.32
N HIS A 135 16.92 -27.14 -8.88
CA HIS A 135 16.19 -27.74 -7.77
C HIS A 135 14.84 -28.28 -8.24
N SER A 136 14.32 -29.28 -7.53
CA SER A 136 12.97 -29.80 -7.76
C SER A 136 12.10 -29.63 -6.52
N ALA A 137 10.80 -29.40 -6.74
CA ALA A 137 9.82 -29.34 -5.68
C ALA A 137 8.51 -30.00 -6.10
N LYS A 138 7.78 -30.55 -5.12
CA LYS A 138 6.42 -31.05 -5.35
C LYS A 138 5.44 -29.92 -5.60
N LYS A 139 5.66 -28.76 -4.94
CA LYS A 139 4.83 -27.54 -5.05
C LYS A 139 5.72 -26.31 -5.18
N ILE A 140 5.28 -25.34 -6.00
CA ILE A 140 6.00 -24.09 -6.23
C ILE A 140 5.02 -22.92 -6.05
N ILE A 141 5.42 -21.88 -5.31
CA ILE A 141 4.67 -20.63 -5.17
C ILE A 141 5.48 -19.50 -5.83
N LEU A 142 4.89 -18.85 -6.82
CA LEU A 142 5.43 -17.64 -7.43
C LEU A 142 4.99 -16.41 -6.64
N ALA A 143 5.95 -15.62 -6.14
CA ALA A 143 5.77 -14.41 -5.37
C ALA A 143 6.70 -13.30 -5.87
N THR A 144 6.85 -13.16 -7.18
CA THR A 144 7.87 -12.32 -7.84
C THR A 144 7.53 -10.83 -7.81
N GLY A 145 6.31 -10.46 -7.41
CA GLY A 145 5.92 -9.08 -7.10
C GLY A 145 5.84 -8.17 -8.33
N SER A 146 6.08 -6.88 -8.11
CA SER A 146 5.96 -5.83 -9.12
C SER A 146 7.14 -4.86 -9.12
N VAL A 147 7.27 -4.09 -10.20
CA VAL A 147 8.23 -3.01 -10.38
C VAL A 147 7.51 -1.71 -10.76
N PRO A 148 8.10 -0.51 -10.54
CA PRO A 148 7.55 0.74 -11.05
C PRO A 148 7.28 0.63 -12.56
N ARG A 149 6.14 1.16 -13.01
CA ARG A 149 5.77 1.14 -14.43
C ARG A 149 6.62 2.14 -15.20
N GLU A 150 7.28 1.70 -16.25
CA GLU A 150 7.91 2.58 -17.23
C GLU A 150 6.84 3.18 -18.15
N LEU A 151 6.95 4.48 -18.41
CA LEU A 151 6.07 5.22 -19.33
C LEU A 151 6.88 5.65 -20.55
N PRO A 152 6.51 5.21 -21.77
CA PRO A 152 7.20 5.63 -22.99
C PRO A 152 7.24 7.17 -23.14
N GLY A 153 8.42 7.73 -23.38
CA GLY A 153 8.67 9.16 -23.49
C GLY A 153 8.81 9.89 -22.14
N LEU A 154 8.75 9.18 -21.02
CA LEU A 154 8.96 9.70 -19.66
C LEU A 154 9.91 8.78 -18.86
N GLU A 155 11.02 8.36 -19.50
CA GLU A 155 11.96 7.42 -18.91
C GLU A 155 12.66 8.01 -17.68
N THR A 156 12.73 7.20 -16.61
CA THR A 156 13.39 7.60 -15.37
C THR A 156 14.91 7.57 -15.49
N ASP A 157 15.59 8.58 -14.96
CA ASP A 157 17.07 8.68 -14.97
C ASP A 157 17.68 8.57 -13.56
N GLY A 158 16.85 8.52 -12.53
CA GLY A 158 17.29 8.48 -11.13
C GLY A 158 17.90 9.79 -10.63
N GLN A 159 17.85 10.86 -11.41
CA GLN A 159 18.42 12.18 -11.08
C GLN A 159 17.34 13.28 -11.06
N GLN A 160 16.77 13.64 -12.20
CA GLN A 160 15.71 14.63 -12.31
C GLN A 160 14.33 13.99 -12.56
N VAL A 161 14.29 12.85 -13.25
CA VAL A 161 13.07 12.06 -13.46
C VAL A 161 13.16 10.78 -12.62
N LEU A 162 12.37 10.73 -11.58
CA LEU A 162 12.43 9.73 -10.53
C LEU A 162 11.25 8.76 -10.62
N ASN A 163 11.43 7.54 -10.13
CA ASN A 163 10.34 6.65 -9.74
C ASN A 163 10.25 6.52 -8.21
N SER A 164 9.36 5.66 -7.72
CA SER A 164 9.14 5.45 -6.28
C SER A 164 10.37 4.88 -5.54
N ASP A 165 11.28 4.22 -6.24
CA ASP A 165 12.49 3.67 -5.63
C ASP A 165 13.55 4.77 -5.47
N HIS A 166 13.74 5.60 -6.51
CA HIS A 166 14.74 6.66 -6.55
C HIS A 166 14.47 7.77 -5.52
N ILE A 167 13.20 8.18 -5.35
CA ILE A 167 12.84 9.29 -4.45
C ILE A 167 13.15 9.01 -2.99
N LEU A 168 13.19 7.73 -2.59
CA LEU A 168 13.50 7.29 -1.23
C LEU A 168 14.97 7.50 -0.83
N ASP A 169 15.84 7.77 -1.79
CA ASP A 169 17.27 7.97 -1.58
C ASP A 169 17.71 9.43 -1.84
N LEU A 170 16.76 10.35 -2.04
CA LEU A 170 17.07 11.77 -2.19
C LEU A 170 17.72 12.35 -0.92
N THR A 171 18.85 13.01 -1.10
CA THR A 171 19.60 13.70 -0.04
C THR A 171 19.45 15.21 -0.07
N ASN A 172 18.83 15.75 -1.13
CA ASN A 172 18.55 17.17 -1.29
C ASN A 172 17.06 17.38 -1.51
N LEU A 173 16.48 18.35 -0.81
CA LEU A 173 15.07 18.67 -0.93
C LEU A 173 14.79 19.30 -2.30
N PRO A 174 13.89 18.73 -3.12
CA PRO A 174 13.44 19.36 -4.36
C PRO A 174 12.86 20.74 -4.10
N SER A 175 13.30 21.77 -4.81
CA SER A 175 12.69 23.11 -4.71
C SER A 175 11.25 23.11 -5.24
N HIS A 176 10.99 22.35 -6.31
CA HIS A 176 9.68 22.08 -6.85
C HIS A 176 9.62 20.64 -7.34
N LEU A 177 8.75 19.83 -6.77
CA LEU A 177 8.49 18.45 -7.16
C LEU A 177 7.17 18.36 -7.92
N VAL A 178 7.24 17.94 -9.19
CA VAL A 178 6.07 17.51 -9.94
C VAL A 178 5.87 16.02 -9.72
N ILE A 179 4.65 15.60 -9.45
CA ILE A 179 4.29 14.18 -9.24
C ILE A 179 3.26 13.79 -10.30
N LEU A 180 3.53 12.77 -11.08
CA LEU A 180 2.61 12.18 -12.04
C LEU A 180 1.97 10.92 -11.44
N GLY A 181 0.67 11.00 -11.15
CA GLY A 181 -0.16 9.96 -10.54
C GLY A 181 -0.68 10.37 -9.17
N GLY A 182 -2.00 10.47 -9.02
CA GLY A 182 -2.73 10.82 -7.80
C GLY A 182 -3.22 9.60 -7.00
N GLY A 183 -2.64 8.41 -7.23
CA GLY A 183 -2.87 7.21 -6.41
C GLY A 183 -2.10 7.26 -5.08
N ALA A 184 -2.16 6.17 -4.30
CA ALA A 184 -1.57 6.09 -2.94
C ALA A 184 -0.11 6.56 -2.89
N ILE A 185 0.76 6.10 -3.80
CA ILE A 185 2.18 6.48 -3.85
C ILE A 185 2.33 7.99 -4.08
N GLY A 186 1.58 8.53 -5.06
CA GLY A 186 1.69 9.94 -5.41
C GLY A 186 1.24 10.88 -4.31
N VAL A 187 0.10 10.60 -3.67
CA VAL A 187 -0.43 11.44 -2.57
C VAL A 187 0.43 11.34 -1.31
N GLU A 188 1.00 10.17 -1.01
CA GLU A 188 1.94 10.00 0.12
C GLU A 188 3.21 10.85 -0.07
N PHE A 189 3.83 10.82 -1.25
CA PHE A 189 5.00 11.64 -1.52
C PHE A 189 4.64 13.13 -1.66
N ALA A 190 3.47 13.47 -2.22
CA ALA A 190 2.99 14.85 -2.27
C ALA A 190 2.88 15.45 -0.86
N SER A 191 2.23 14.73 0.05
CA SER A 191 2.13 15.10 1.46
C SER A 191 3.51 15.21 2.11
N THR A 192 4.36 14.19 1.95
CA THR A 192 5.70 14.16 2.54
C THR A 192 6.54 15.38 2.15
N PHE A 193 6.68 15.64 0.85
CA PHE A 193 7.58 16.69 0.36
C PHE A 193 7.02 18.09 0.57
N ALA A 194 5.69 18.28 0.51
CA ALA A 194 5.05 19.55 0.87
C ALA A 194 5.31 19.92 2.33
N ARG A 195 5.16 18.96 3.24
CA ARG A 195 5.41 19.15 4.69
C ARG A 195 6.88 19.40 5.01
N LEU A 196 7.81 18.86 4.21
CA LEU A 196 9.24 19.16 4.32
C LEU A 196 9.65 20.50 3.69
N GLY A 197 8.75 21.19 2.99
CA GLY A 197 8.96 22.53 2.45
C GLY A 197 9.19 22.61 0.94
N SER A 198 9.00 21.53 0.18
CA SER A 198 9.00 21.59 -1.28
C SER A 198 7.71 22.21 -1.80
N LYS A 199 7.79 23.01 -2.89
CA LYS A 199 6.63 23.25 -3.72
C LYS A 199 6.23 21.95 -4.41
N VAL A 200 4.93 21.61 -4.42
CA VAL A 200 4.45 20.34 -5.02
C VAL A 200 3.32 20.61 -5.99
N SER A 201 3.42 20.01 -7.19
CA SER A 201 2.32 19.93 -8.17
C SER A 201 2.00 18.47 -8.44
N LEU A 202 0.76 18.07 -8.19
CA LEU A 202 0.26 16.70 -8.33
C LEU A 202 -0.63 16.60 -9.55
N ILE A 203 -0.21 15.81 -10.55
CA ILE A 203 -0.87 15.65 -11.84
C ILE A 203 -1.54 14.29 -11.89
N GLU A 204 -2.86 14.27 -12.12
CA GLU A 204 -3.66 13.04 -12.18
C GLU A 204 -4.51 13.01 -13.47
N LEU A 205 -4.45 11.88 -14.17
CA LEU A 205 -5.22 11.67 -15.40
C LEU A 205 -6.72 11.47 -15.12
N ALA A 206 -7.05 10.80 -14.01
CA ALA A 206 -8.42 10.62 -13.58
C ALA A 206 -9.07 11.95 -13.16
N ASP A 207 -10.36 11.92 -12.91
CA ASP A 207 -11.14 13.10 -12.51
C ASP A 207 -10.97 13.50 -11.04
N ARG A 208 -10.27 12.67 -10.23
CA ARG A 208 -10.03 12.90 -8.80
C ARG A 208 -8.78 12.18 -8.30
N LEU A 209 -8.26 12.62 -7.16
CA LEU A 209 -7.21 11.93 -6.42
C LEU A 209 -7.79 10.65 -5.80
N LEU A 210 -6.95 9.63 -5.58
CA LEU A 210 -7.35 8.33 -5.03
C LEU A 210 -8.64 7.79 -5.70
N PRO A 211 -8.66 7.57 -7.01
CA PRO A 211 -9.89 7.27 -7.76
C PRO A 211 -10.59 5.96 -7.34
N ILE A 212 -9.88 5.08 -6.63
CA ILE A 212 -10.43 3.83 -6.09
C ILE A 212 -11.15 4.00 -4.74
N GLU A 213 -10.87 5.10 -4.02
CA GLU A 213 -11.52 5.42 -2.74
C GLU A 213 -12.93 6.02 -2.96
N ASP A 214 -13.71 6.12 -1.88
CA ASP A 214 -15.01 6.78 -1.92
C ASP A 214 -14.86 8.24 -2.36
N GLU A 215 -15.81 8.74 -3.15
CA GLU A 215 -15.75 10.07 -3.75
C GLU A 215 -15.61 11.18 -2.69
N ALA A 216 -16.32 11.04 -1.56
CA ALA A 216 -16.25 12.01 -0.47
C ALA A 216 -14.83 12.12 0.12
N ILE A 217 -14.10 11.00 0.21
CA ILE A 217 -12.69 10.97 0.63
C ILE A 217 -11.80 11.74 -0.36
N SER A 218 -11.97 11.47 -1.66
CA SER A 218 -11.19 12.13 -2.72
C SER A 218 -11.40 13.64 -2.73
N VAL A 219 -12.63 14.09 -2.55
CA VAL A 219 -13.00 15.53 -2.50
C VAL A 219 -12.35 16.20 -1.28
N GLU A 220 -12.47 15.59 -0.10
CA GLU A 220 -11.92 16.17 1.12
C GLU A 220 -10.39 16.21 1.09
N LEU A 221 -9.73 15.13 0.62
CA LEU A 221 -8.28 15.11 0.45
C LEU A 221 -7.80 16.23 -0.47
N SER A 222 -8.44 16.40 -1.63
CA SER A 222 -8.07 17.45 -2.59
C SER A 222 -8.23 18.85 -1.98
N LYS A 223 -9.28 19.07 -1.21
CA LYS A 223 -9.54 20.32 -0.50
C LYS A 223 -8.44 20.61 0.54
N ILE A 224 -8.07 19.63 1.36
CA ILE A 224 -7.03 19.78 2.38
C ILE A 224 -5.66 19.99 1.72
N PHE A 225 -5.30 19.20 0.70
CA PHE A 225 -4.06 19.34 -0.04
C PHE A 225 -3.89 20.75 -0.61
N THR A 226 -4.94 21.29 -1.23
CA THR A 226 -4.89 22.63 -1.82
C THR A 226 -4.86 23.73 -0.76
N ARG A 227 -5.69 23.63 0.29
CA ARG A 227 -5.86 24.71 1.28
C ARG A 227 -4.78 24.73 2.35
N SER A 228 -4.46 23.56 2.91
CA SER A 228 -3.53 23.45 4.05
C SER A 228 -2.09 23.28 3.57
N TYR A 229 -1.84 22.34 2.64
CA TYR A 229 -0.49 22.03 2.18
C TYR A 229 -0.04 22.79 0.94
N LYS A 230 -0.92 23.62 0.33
CA LYS A 230 -0.64 24.39 -0.89
C LYS A 230 -0.16 23.53 -2.05
N ILE A 231 -0.56 22.27 -2.09
CA ILE A 231 -0.28 21.35 -3.20
C ILE A 231 -1.17 21.75 -4.39
N ASP A 232 -0.55 21.99 -5.55
CA ASP A 232 -1.23 22.32 -6.81
C ASP A 232 -1.75 21.02 -7.45
N CYS A 233 -3.01 20.66 -7.19
CA CYS A 233 -3.64 19.44 -7.70
C CYS A 233 -4.29 19.67 -9.06
N LYS A 234 -3.80 19.01 -10.11
CA LYS A 234 -4.31 19.10 -11.49
C LYS A 234 -4.86 17.74 -11.92
N VAL A 235 -6.16 17.54 -11.76
CA VAL A 235 -6.88 16.35 -12.22
C VAL A 235 -7.28 16.46 -13.69
N LYS A 236 -7.69 15.36 -14.35
CA LYS A 236 -7.99 15.26 -15.79
C LYS A 236 -6.86 15.81 -16.66
N THR A 237 -5.60 15.67 -16.19
CA THR A 237 -4.41 16.25 -16.80
C THR A 237 -3.33 15.17 -16.91
N LYS A 238 -2.59 15.18 -18.02
CA LYS A 238 -1.45 14.29 -18.26
C LYS A 238 -0.21 15.08 -18.59
N ILE A 239 0.97 14.49 -18.37
CA ILE A 239 2.24 14.97 -18.89
C ILE A 239 2.47 14.28 -20.23
N THR A 240 2.72 15.05 -21.28
CA THR A 240 2.94 14.55 -22.65
C THR A 240 4.41 14.47 -23.03
N SER A 241 5.25 15.32 -22.45
CA SER A 241 6.69 15.29 -22.64
C SER A 241 7.42 15.99 -21.49
N VAL A 242 8.70 15.65 -21.32
CA VAL A 242 9.61 16.28 -20.36
C VAL A 242 10.87 16.72 -21.10
N GLU A 243 11.16 18.02 -21.05
CA GLU A 243 12.41 18.60 -21.52
C GLU A 243 13.36 18.76 -20.33
N LYS A 244 14.54 18.14 -20.38
CA LYS A 244 15.56 18.25 -19.33
C LYS A 244 16.46 19.44 -19.60
N LYS A 245 16.69 20.26 -18.55
CA LYS A 245 17.61 21.39 -18.55
C LYS A 245 18.64 21.22 -17.44
N LYS A 246 19.70 22.02 -17.44
CA LYS A 246 20.69 22.00 -16.37
C LYS A 246 20.02 22.49 -15.06
N GLY A 247 19.76 21.54 -14.14
CA GLY A 247 19.18 21.83 -12.82
C GLY A 247 17.65 21.99 -12.78
N SER A 248 16.94 21.89 -13.91
CA SER A 248 15.48 21.91 -13.96
C SER A 248 14.92 21.01 -15.08
N ILE A 249 13.63 20.76 -15.03
CA ILE A 249 12.86 20.09 -16.07
C ILE A 249 11.66 20.95 -16.43
N VAL A 250 11.19 20.80 -17.66
CA VAL A 250 9.93 21.42 -18.11
C VAL A 250 8.98 20.33 -18.56
N CYS A 251 7.89 20.18 -17.82
CA CYS A 251 6.81 19.26 -18.13
C CYS A 251 5.76 19.94 -19.01
N GLN A 252 5.42 19.37 -20.15
CA GLN A 252 4.30 19.81 -20.97
C GLN A 252 3.03 19.11 -20.50
N LEU A 253 2.03 19.87 -20.09
CA LEU A 253 0.73 19.38 -19.64
C LEU A 253 -0.30 19.40 -20.78
N SER A 254 -1.26 18.49 -20.72
CA SER A 254 -2.41 18.43 -21.64
C SER A 254 -3.63 17.83 -20.93
N GLY A 255 -4.82 18.29 -21.28
CA GLY A 255 -6.10 17.87 -20.71
C GLY A 255 -6.87 19.03 -20.13
N ALA A 256 -7.37 18.95 -18.92
CA ALA A 256 -8.04 20.07 -18.27
C ALA A 256 -7.09 21.27 -18.04
N CYS A 257 -5.80 20.99 -17.86
CA CYS A 257 -4.75 22.00 -17.84
C CYS A 257 -3.83 21.81 -19.05
N ASN A 258 -3.70 22.85 -19.89
CA ASN A 258 -2.79 22.89 -21.03
C ASN A 258 -1.74 23.99 -20.76
N ASP A 259 -0.64 23.62 -20.11
CA ASP A 259 0.37 24.55 -19.60
C ASP A 259 1.76 23.91 -19.63
N ARG A 260 2.78 24.70 -19.35
CA ARG A 260 4.16 24.27 -19.16
C ARG A 260 4.53 24.47 -17.69
N LEU A 261 5.04 23.43 -17.07
CA LEU A 261 5.38 23.44 -15.64
C LEU A 261 6.88 23.20 -15.47
N GLU A 262 7.59 24.23 -15.02
CA GLU A 262 9.02 24.11 -14.69
C GLU A 262 9.20 23.65 -13.23
N ALA A 263 10.08 22.69 -13.04
CA ALA A 263 10.33 22.07 -11.75
C ALA A 263 11.80 21.61 -11.62
N SER A 264 12.23 21.30 -10.40
CA SER A 264 13.54 20.69 -10.18
C SER A 264 13.52 19.17 -10.47
N HIS A 265 12.40 18.49 -10.13
CA HIS A 265 12.27 17.03 -10.28
C HIS A 265 10.86 16.64 -10.70
N LEU A 266 10.76 15.50 -11.40
CA LEU A 266 9.52 14.79 -11.68
C LEU A 266 9.57 13.42 -10.98
N LEU A 267 8.52 13.09 -10.21
CA LEU A 267 8.27 11.74 -9.72
C LEU A 267 7.20 11.07 -10.59
N ILE A 268 7.54 9.93 -11.18
CA ILE A 268 6.57 9.07 -11.86
C ILE A 268 6.00 8.08 -10.85
N ALA A 269 4.74 8.29 -10.47
CA ALA A 269 3.96 7.45 -9.55
C ALA A 269 2.70 6.87 -10.24
N ALA A 270 2.79 6.63 -11.56
CA ALA A 270 1.67 6.22 -12.42
C ALA A 270 1.45 4.69 -12.46
N GLY A 271 1.63 4.05 -11.32
CA GLY A 271 1.36 2.62 -11.12
C GLY A 271 2.60 1.73 -11.20
N ARG A 272 2.35 0.43 -11.15
CA ARG A 272 3.37 -0.62 -11.14
C ARG A 272 3.04 -1.66 -12.20
N SER A 273 3.98 -2.54 -12.53
CA SER A 273 3.81 -3.64 -13.47
C SER A 273 4.19 -4.97 -12.81
N PRO A 274 3.39 -6.04 -12.98
CA PRO A 274 3.69 -7.35 -12.41
C PRO A 274 4.92 -7.99 -13.06
N VAL A 275 5.73 -8.69 -12.27
CA VAL A 275 6.92 -9.41 -12.75
C VAL A 275 6.54 -10.82 -13.12
N THR A 276 5.93 -11.00 -14.30
CA THR A 276 5.51 -12.28 -14.86
C THR A 276 6.35 -12.71 -16.06
N SER A 277 7.17 -11.82 -16.62
CA SER A 277 8.06 -12.11 -17.73
C SER A 277 9.39 -12.70 -17.27
N LYS A 278 10.00 -13.55 -18.11
CA LYS A 278 11.35 -14.15 -17.92
C LYS A 278 11.46 -15.12 -16.73
N ILE A 279 10.38 -15.42 -16.02
CA ILE A 279 10.36 -16.34 -14.88
C ILE A 279 10.01 -17.78 -15.28
N GLY A 280 9.88 -18.07 -16.59
CA GLY A 280 9.69 -19.42 -17.12
C GLY A 280 8.25 -19.91 -17.16
N LEU A 281 7.26 -19.04 -17.05
CA LEU A 281 5.83 -19.40 -17.14
C LEU A 281 5.49 -20.09 -18.47
N GLU A 282 6.17 -19.73 -19.53
CA GLU A 282 6.04 -20.34 -20.87
C GLU A 282 6.37 -21.84 -20.90
N SER A 283 7.04 -22.37 -19.88
CA SER A 283 7.34 -23.80 -19.73
C SER A 283 6.26 -24.58 -18.97
N THR A 284 5.14 -23.94 -18.63
CA THR A 284 4.05 -24.47 -17.82
C THR A 284 2.69 -24.26 -18.49
N ARG A 285 1.62 -24.81 -17.91
CA ARG A 285 0.23 -24.58 -18.35
C ARG A 285 -0.40 -23.35 -17.71
N ALA A 286 0.33 -22.61 -16.84
CA ALA A 286 -0.17 -21.40 -16.21
C ALA A 286 -0.50 -20.34 -17.26
N LYS A 287 -1.68 -19.73 -17.13
CA LYS A 287 -2.15 -18.69 -18.06
C LYS A 287 -1.82 -17.31 -17.52
N VAL A 288 -1.45 -16.40 -18.42
CA VAL A 288 -1.21 -14.99 -18.11
C VAL A 288 -2.16 -14.15 -18.96
N GLU A 289 -3.00 -13.34 -18.31
CA GLU A 289 -3.95 -12.45 -18.95
C GLU A 289 -3.70 -11.01 -18.48
N LYS A 290 -3.56 -10.08 -19.41
CA LYS A 290 -3.25 -8.66 -19.12
C LYS A 290 -2.04 -8.47 -18.18
N GLY A 291 -1.07 -9.40 -18.24
CA GLY A 291 0.13 -9.39 -17.39
C GLY A 291 -0.01 -10.13 -16.06
N TYR A 292 -1.20 -10.62 -15.70
CA TYR A 292 -1.47 -11.31 -14.43
C TYR A 292 -1.60 -12.82 -14.62
N VAL A 293 -0.99 -13.58 -13.70
CA VAL A 293 -1.17 -15.04 -13.63
C VAL A 293 -2.58 -15.35 -13.15
N GLN A 294 -3.28 -16.22 -13.87
CA GLN A 294 -4.63 -16.65 -13.50
C GLN A 294 -4.57 -17.73 -12.42
N VAL A 295 -5.32 -17.56 -11.36
CA VAL A 295 -5.41 -18.48 -10.21
C VAL A 295 -6.87 -18.68 -9.78
N ASN A 296 -7.12 -19.77 -9.05
CA ASN A 296 -8.40 -19.99 -8.36
C ASN A 296 -8.38 -19.44 -6.91
N ASP A 297 -9.43 -19.70 -6.14
CA ASP A 297 -9.60 -19.16 -4.77
C ASP A 297 -8.53 -19.64 -3.75
N VAL A 298 -7.79 -20.70 -4.09
CA VAL A 298 -6.65 -21.18 -3.29
C VAL A 298 -5.30 -20.89 -3.93
N MET A 299 -5.26 -19.87 -4.79
CA MET A 299 -4.06 -19.37 -5.48
C MET A 299 -3.39 -20.39 -6.42
N LEU A 300 -4.04 -21.50 -6.77
CA LEU A 300 -3.54 -22.52 -7.70
C LEU A 300 -3.75 -22.07 -9.14
N THR A 301 -2.72 -22.20 -9.96
CA THR A 301 -2.77 -21.96 -11.42
C THR A 301 -3.35 -23.16 -12.18
N ALA A 302 -3.45 -23.06 -13.51
CA ALA A 302 -3.81 -24.20 -14.37
C ALA A 302 -2.70 -25.31 -14.45
N GLU A 303 -1.50 -25.01 -13.97
CA GLU A 303 -0.43 -26.00 -13.79
C GLU A 303 -0.52 -26.63 -12.41
N GLU A 304 -0.64 -27.96 -12.37
CA GLU A 304 -0.71 -28.71 -11.12
C GLU A 304 0.51 -28.45 -10.23
N GLY A 305 0.28 -28.09 -8.97
CA GLY A 305 1.33 -27.81 -7.99
C GLY A 305 2.03 -26.47 -8.16
N LEU A 306 1.58 -25.62 -9.09
CA LEU A 306 2.10 -24.26 -9.26
C LEU A 306 1.07 -23.22 -8.80
N TYR A 307 1.47 -22.37 -7.85
CA TYR A 307 0.68 -21.28 -7.28
C TYR A 307 1.27 -19.93 -7.66
N ALA A 308 0.46 -18.88 -7.63
CA ALA A 308 0.91 -17.50 -7.79
C ALA A 308 0.18 -16.60 -6.81
N ILE A 309 0.92 -15.64 -6.22
CA ILE A 309 0.41 -14.74 -5.16
C ILE A 309 0.97 -13.32 -5.29
N GLY A 310 0.32 -12.37 -4.62
CA GLY A 310 0.73 -10.98 -4.56
C GLY A 310 0.59 -10.25 -5.89
N ASP A 311 1.44 -9.27 -6.15
CA ASP A 311 1.29 -8.34 -7.29
C ASP A 311 1.35 -8.99 -8.69
N ILE A 312 1.58 -10.30 -8.78
CA ILE A 312 1.52 -11.02 -10.07
C ILE A 312 0.14 -11.61 -10.37
N VAL A 313 -0.82 -11.51 -9.44
CA VAL A 313 -2.22 -11.90 -9.62
C VAL A 313 -3.13 -10.67 -9.62
N ASN A 314 -4.33 -10.80 -10.17
CA ASN A 314 -5.28 -9.68 -10.30
C ASN A 314 -6.13 -9.52 -9.03
N THR A 315 -5.48 -9.27 -7.91
CA THR A 315 -6.06 -9.03 -6.58
C THR A 315 -5.61 -7.66 -6.08
N PRO A 316 -6.10 -7.13 -4.95
CA PRO A 316 -5.60 -5.87 -4.38
C PRO A 316 -4.09 -5.96 -4.07
N TRP A 317 -3.29 -5.05 -4.64
CA TRP A 317 -1.84 -5.03 -4.49
C TRP A 317 -1.40 -4.43 -3.16
N LEU A 318 -1.66 -5.19 -2.09
CA LEU A 318 -1.39 -4.80 -0.71
C LEU A 318 -0.54 -5.89 -0.03
N ALA A 319 0.40 -5.47 0.82
CA ALA A 319 1.34 -6.38 1.47
C ALA A 319 0.64 -7.44 2.34
N HIS A 320 -0.42 -7.04 3.06
CA HIS A 320 -1.22 -7.96 3.89
C HIS A 320 -2.04 -8.93 3.04
N VAL A 321 -2.58 -8.50 1.88
CA VAL A 321 -3.25 -9.41 0.93
C VAL A 321 -2.27 -10.46 0.42
N ALA A 322 -1.09 -10.04 -0.04
CA ALA A 322 -0.07 -10.98 -0.49
C ALA A 322 0.35 -11.96 0.61
N SER A 323 0.40 -11.52 1.87
CA SER A 323 0.72 -12.39 3.02
C SER A 323 -0.35 -13.45 3.24
N ASP A 324 -1.62 -13.07 3.22
CA ASP A 324 -2.75 -14.00 3.41
C ASP A 324 -2.88 -14.94 2.20
N GLU A 325 -2.70 -14.46 0.97
CA GLU A 325 -2.58 -15.32 -0.23
C GLU A 325 -1.46 -16.35 -0.08
N GLY A 326 -0.32 -15.93 0.51
CA GLY A 326 0.80 -16.80 0.83
C GLY A 326 0.44 -17.90 1.83
N ILE A 327 -0.35 -17.58 2.84
CA ILE A 327 -0.87 -18.55 3.82
C ILE A 327 -1.79 -19.54 3.12
N VAL A 328 -2.79 -19.06 2.38
CA VAL A 328 -3.76 -19.89 1.65
C VAL A 328 -3.06 -20.85 0.68
N ALA A 329 -2.11 -20.34 -0.11
CA ALA A 329 -1.34 -21.15 -1.06
C ALA A 329 -0.50 -22.24 -0.36
N ALA A 330 0.17 -21.88 0.74
CA ALA A 330 0.99 -22.82 1.51
C ALA A 330 0.13 -23.90 2.20
N GLU A 331 -1.04 -23.54 2.73
CA GLU A 331 -1.99 -24.46 3.34
C GLU A 331 -2.57 -25.44 2.33
N HIS A 332 -3.03 -24.95 1.16
CA HIS A 332 -3.51 -25.83 0.09
C HIS A 332 -2.40 -26.74 -0.46
N ALA A 333 -1.17 -26.21 -0.60
CA ALA A 333 -0.02 -27.02 -0.98
C ALA A 333 0.23 -28.15 0.04
N ALA A 334 0.17 -27.83 1.35
CA ALA A 334 0.33 -28.82 2.42
C ALA A 334 -0.81 -29.85 2.44
N GLN A 335 -2.07 -29.40 2.32
CA GLN A 335 -3.23 -30.28 2.23
C GLN A 335 -3.09 -31.28 1.08
N SER A 336 -2.70 -30.81 -0.11
CA SER A 336 -2.49 -31.67 -1.29
C SER A 336 -1.33 -32.67 -1.15
N LEU A 337 -0.48 -32.48 -0.14
CA LEU A 337 0.59 -33.40 0.26
C LEU A 337 0.22 -34.25 1.48
N GLY A 338 -1.07 -34.30 1.85
CA GLY A 338 -1.60 -35.17 2.91
C GLY A 338 -1.53 -34.58 4.32
N LYS A 339 -1.30 -33.27 4.47
CA LYS A 339 -1.39 -32.61 5.80
C LYS A 339 -2.84 -32.33 6.14
N SER A 340 -3.19 -32.48 7.43
CA SER A 340 -4.52 -32.17 7.95
C SER A 340 -4.66 -30.67 8.22
N ILE A 341 -5.01 -29.91 7.18
CA ILE A 341 -5.26 -28.48 7.19
C ILE A 341 -6.36 -28.16 6.17
N GLU A 342 -7.22 -27.21 6.49
CA GLU A 342 -8.21 -26.67 5.56
C GLU A 342 -7.86 -25.20 5.25
N PRO A 343 -7.52 -24.86 4.00
CA PRO A 343 -7.23 -23.51 3.61
C PRO A 343 -8.52 -22.68 3.59
N HIS A 344 -8.45 -21.44 4.09
CA HIS A 344 -9.57 -20.51 4.08
C HIS A 344 -9.38 -19.45 2.99
N PRO A 345 -10.15 -19.48 1.89
CA PRO A 345 -10.08 -18.46 0.83
C PRO A 345 -10.30 -17.06 1.37
N ILE A 346 -9.63 -16.08 0.74
CA ILE A 346 -9.69 -14.68 1.15
C ILE A 346 -11.01 -14.06 0.68
N ASN A 347 -11.67 -13.36 1.59
CA ASN A 347 -12.79 -12.50 1.23
C ASN A 347 -12.28 -11.12 0.81
N TYR A 348 -12.07 -10.92 -0.49
CA TYR A 348 -11.55 -9.66 -1.04
C TYR A 348 -12.49 -8.46 -0.87
N THR A 349 -13.77 -8.67 -0.52
CA THR A 349 -14.69 -7.56 -0.23
C THR A 349 -14.45 -6.92 1.14
N ARG A 350 -13.68 -7.56 2.00
CA ARG A 350 -13.38 -7.13 3.38
C ARG A 350 -11.88 -6.82 3.58
N VAL A 351 -11.18 -6.49 2.53
CA VAL A 351 -9.75 -6.10 2.60
C VAL A 351 -9.64 -4.63 2.96
N PRO A 352 -8.94 -4.25 4.05
CA PRO A 352 -8.70 -2.85 4.36
C PRO A 352 -7.66 -2.23 3.45
N SER A 353 -7.89 -0.97 3.05
CA SER A 353 -6.93 -0.13 2.32
C SER A 353 -6.47 1.01 3.23
N CYS A 354 -5.18 1.35 3.15
CA CYS A 354 -4.58 2.45 3.92
C CYS A 354 -3.66 3.28 3.04
N VAL A 355 -3.84 4.60 3.07
CA VAL A 355 -2.96 5.60 2.46
C VAL A 355 -2.46 6.51 3.56
N TYR A 356 -1.15 6.57 3.73
CA TYR A 356 -0.47 7.20 4.87
C TYR A 356 -0.10 8.67 4.62
N CYS A 357 -0.75 9.33 3.64
CA CYS A 357 -0.63 10.78 3.48
C CYS A 357 -1.16 11.51 4.73
N ASP A 358 -1.08 12.83 4.75
CA ASP A 358 -1.69 13.64 5.80
C ASP A 358 -2.74 14.56 5.16
N PRO A 359 -4.01 14.47 5.62
CA PRO A 359 -4.53 13.50 6.59
C PRO A 359 -4.49 12.05 6.06
N GLU A 360 -4.39 11.09 6.99
CA GLU A 360 -4.43 9.67 6.63
C GLU A 360 -5.78 9.29 6.02
N VAL A 361 -5.77 8.33 5.08
CA VAL A 361 -6.98 7.77 4.47
C VAL A 361 -7.01 6.28 4.70
N SER A 362 -8.18 5.75 5.04
CA SER A 362 -8.38 4.31 5.12
C SER A 362 -9.80 3.92 4.73
N SER A 363 -9.96 2.72 4.22
CA SER A 363 -11.25 2.19 3.81
C SER A 363 -11.32 0.66 3.95
N ILE A 364 -12.53 0.14 4.07
CA ILE A 364 -12.84 -1.28 3.97
C ILE A 364 -14.24 -1.43 3.40
N GLY A 365 -14.45 -2.43 2.55
CA GLY A 365 -15.75 -2.73 1.95
C GLY A 365 -16.10 -1.85 0.75
N LEU A 366 -17.39 -1.67 0.51
CA LEU A 366 -17.92 -1.01 -0.68
C LEU A 366 -17.98 0.51 -0.50
N THR A 367 -17.58 1.25 -1.53
CA THR A 367 -17.92 2.67 -1.64
C THR A 367 -19.43 2.84 -1.80
N GLU A 368 -19.96 4.01 -1.48
CA GLU A 368 -21.39 4.32 -1.70
C GLU A 368 -21.82 4.03 -3.15
N LYS A 369 -20.97 4.43 -4.11
CA LYS A 369 -21.22 4.17 -5.53
C LYS A 369 -21.28 2.66 -5.83
N ASN A 370 -20.27 1.91 -5.39
CA ASN A 370 -20.19 0.47 -5.68
C ASN A 370 -21.33 -0.30 -5.02
N ALA A 371 -21.76 0.09 -3.82
CA ALA A 371 -22.92 -0.50 -3.16
C ALA A 371 -24.20 -0.28 -3.97
N LYS A 372 -24.43 0.96 -4.45
CA LYS A 372 -25.58 1.27 -5.34
C LYS A 372 -25.51 0.51 -6.66
N ASP A 373 -24.34 0.45 -7.30
CA ASP A 373 -24.13 -0.27 -8.56
C ASP A 373 -24.37 -1.79 -8.41
N GLN A 374 -24.18 -2.35 -7.21
CA GLN A 374 -24.52 -3.75 -6.88
C GLN A 374 -25.98 -3.95 -6.46
N GLY A 375 -26.81 -2.91 -6.48
CA GLY A 375 -28.24 -2.99 -6.22
C GLY A 375 -28.66 -2.87 -4.75
N TYR A 376 -27.74 -2.54 -3.83
CA TYR A 376 -28.12 -2.28 -2.45
C TYR A 376 -28.95 -0.99 -2.32
N GLN A 377 -29.91 -1.01 -1.41
CA GLN A 377 -30.58 0.20 -0.93
C GLN A 377 -29.72 0.83 0.17
N VAL A 378 -29.01 1.88 -0.19
CA VAL A 378 -27.92 2.43 0.62
C VAL A 378 -28.43 3.54 1.56
N ALA A 379 -28.07 3.45 2.84
CA ALA A 379 -28.07 4.56 3.78
C ALA A 379 -26.63 4.93 4.15
N VAL A 380 -26.38 6.24 4.33
CA VAL A 380 -25.04 6.76 4.61
C VAL A 380 -25.07 7.59 5.86
N GLY A 381 -24.10 7.34 6.77
CA GLY A 381 -23.81 8.22 7.89
C GLY A 381 -22.39 8.77 7.78
N GLN A 382 -22.25 10.07 7.94
CA GLN A 382 -20.96 10.75 7.94
C GLN A 382 -20.85 11.63 9.20
N PHE A 383 -19.68 11.57 9.85
CA PHE A 383 -19.42 12.40 11.04
C PHE A 383 -18.00 12.97 10.99
N PRO A 384 -17.83 14.31 11.15
CA PRO A 384 -16.54 14.97 11.10
C PRO A 384 -15.73 14.74 12.39
N PHE A 385 -14.40 14.85 12.30
CA PHE A 385 -13.53 14.84 13.50
C PHE A 385 -13.56 16.17 14.28
N MET A 386 -13.99 17.27 13.66
CA MET A 386 -13.96 18.61 14.26
C MET A 386 -14.65 18.70 15.64
N PRO A 387 -15.84 18.10 15.90
CA PRO A 387 -16.46 18.15 17.22
C PRO A 387 -15.83 17.21 18.24
N MET A 388 -14.90 16.34 17.83
CA MET A 388 -14.33 15.32 18.70
C MET A 388 -13.27 15.91 19.64
N ALA A 389 -13.47 15.78 20.97
CA ALA A 389 -12.53 16.28 21.97
C ALA A 389 -11.09 15.77 21.75
N LYS A 390 -10.93 14.49 21.42
CA LYS A 390 -9.60 13.91 21.20
C LYS A 390 -8.91 14.48 19.98
N ALA A 391 -9.62 14.73 18.87
CA ALA A 391 -9.07 15.36 17.67
C ALA A 391 -8.57 16.79 17.97
N ASN A 392 -9.35 17.55 18.75
CA ASN A 392 -8.96 18.89 19.20
C ASN A 392 -7.75 18.86 20.14
N ILE A 393 -7.66 17.89 21.06
CA ILE A 393 -6.49 17.72 21.95
C ILE A 393 -5.22 17.43 21.12
N LEU A 394 -5.34 16.71 20.01
CA LEU A 394 -4.21 16.41 19.11
C LEU A 394 -3.85 17.58 18.20
N GLY A 395 -4.72 18.57 18.03
CA GLY A 395 -4.58 19.62 17.02
C GLY A 395 -4.88 19.13 15.59
N GLU A 396 -5.48 17.96 15.44
CA GLU A 396 -5.71 17.26 14.17
C GLU A 396 -7.21 16.98 14.00
N ALA A 397 -8.00 18.01 13.69
CA ALA A 397 -9.47 17.93 13.64
C ALA A 397 -10.06 17.87 12.21
N HIS A 398 -9.21 17.67 11.20
CA HIS A 398 -9.65 17.59 9.81
C HIS A 398 -10.21 16.22 9.46
N GLY A 399 -11.15 16.20 8.49
CA GLY A 399 -11.68 14.98 7.93
C GLY A 399 -12.90 14.42 8.64
N PHE A 400 -13.25 13.19 8.32
CA PHE A 400 -14.48 12.54 8.78
C PHE A 400 -14.38 11.00 8.67
N ILE A 401 -15.33 10.32 9.29
CA ILE A 401 -15.69 8.94 9.00
C ILE A 401 -16.99 8.90 8.22
N LYS A 402 -17.10 7.98 7.23
CA LYS A 402 -18.29 7.68 6.46
C LYS A 402 -18.61 6.20 6.55
N ILE A 403 -19.84 5.86 6.93
CA ILE A 403 -20.39 4.51 6.98
C ILE A 403 -21.40 4.36 5.85
N VAL A 404 -21.23 3.32 5.04
CA VAL A 404 -22.15 2.90 4.00
C VAL A 404 -22.86 1.65 4.51
N SER A 405 -24.18 1.63 4.56
CA SER A 405 -24.97 0.53 5.08
C SER A 405 -26.15 0.17 4.18
N ASP A 406 -26.62 -1.07 4.28
CA ASP A 406 -27.88 -1.50 3.70
C ASP A 406 -29.07 -1.04 4.55
N THR A 407 -30.13 -0.52 3.90
CA THR A 407 -31.33 -0.05 4.63
C THR A 407 -32.20 -1.20 5.11
N LYS A 408 -32.09 -2.40 4.52
CA LYS A 408 -32.96 -3.53 4.80
C LYS A 408 -32.61 -4.23 6.12
N TYR A 409 -31.32 -4.47 6.35
CA TYR A 409 -30.82 -5.20 7.52
C TYR A 409 -29.90 -4.36 8.41
N GLY A 410 -29.53 -3.15 7.97
CA GLY A 410 -28.56 -2.30 8.66
C GLY A 410 -27.14 -2.86 8.60
N GLU A 411 -26.85 -3.76 7.64
CA GLU A 411 -25.51 -4.31 7.44
C GLU A 411 -24.54 -3.20 7.06
N ILE A 412 -23.35 -3.22 7.62
CA ILE A 412 -22.28 -2.30 7.26
C ILE A 412 -21.60 -2.84 6.00
N LEU A 413 -21.82 -2.14 4.87
CA LEU A 413 -21.27 -2.48 3.56
C LEU A 413 -19.88 -1.91 3.34
N GLY A 414 -19.55 -0.79 3.99
CA GLY A 414 -18.24 -0.16 3.90
C GLY A 414 -18.05 0.95 4.92
N ILE A 415 -16.78 1.17 5.27
CA ILE A 415 -16.35 2.26 6.16
C ILE A 415 -15.15 2.95 5.52
N HIS A 416 -15.22 4.29 5.46
CA HIS A 416 -14.22 5.15 4.82
C HIS A 416 -13.85 6.27 5.79
N ILE A 417 -12.56 6.45 6.04
CA ILE A 417 -12.04 7.40 7.02
C ILE A 417 -11.00 8.29 6.35
N ILE A 418 -11.10 9.58 6.55
CA ILE A 418 -10.02 10.54 6.27
C ILE A 418 -9.82 11.39 7.52
N GLY A 419 -8.61 11.41 8.06
CA GLY A 419 -8.33 12.19 9.27
C GLY A 419 -7.24 11.60 10.15
N PRO A 420 -7.15 12.03 11.41
CA PRO A 420 -6.10 11.61 12.32
C PRO A 420 -6.15 10.10 12.60
N LYS A 421 -5.01 9.43 12.45
CA LYS A 421 -4.86 8.00 12.75
C LYS A 421 -5.88 7.10 12.02
N ALA A 422 -6.33 7.51 10.83
CA ALA A 422 -7.30 6.74 10.06
C ALA A 422 -6.79 5.31 9.77
N THR A 423 -5.49 5.15 9.54
CA THR A 423 -4.85 3.86 9.27
C THR A 423 -4.82 2.92 10.49
N GLU A 424 -4.89 3.46 11.72
CA GLU A 424 -5.06 2.66 12.94
C GLU A 424 -6.54 2.44 13.27
N LEU A 425 -7.38 3.46 13.08
CA LEU A 425 -8.82 3.39 13.34
C LEU A 425 -9.53 2.33 12.51
N ILE A 426 -9.08 2.09 11.27
CA ILE A 426 -9.68 1.11 10.37
C ILE A 426 -9.64 -0.32 10.94
N ALA A 427 -8.73 -0.63 11.84
CA ALA A 427 -8.64 -1.94 12.48
C ALA A 427 -9.94 -2.31 13.24
N SER A 428 -10.61 -1.32 13.85
CA SER A 428 -11.94 -1.53 14.45
C SER A 428 -12.96 -1.93 13.39
N SER A 429 -12.92 -1.28 12.22
CA SER A 429 -13.82 -1.58 11.08
C SER A 429 -13.62 -2.98 10.53
N VAL A 430 -12.37 -3.45 10.47
CA VAL A 430 -12.04 -4.84 10.03
C VAL A 430 -12.73 -5.86 10.94
N ALA A 431 -12.64 -5.68 12.27
CA ALA A 431 -13.28 -6.58 13.23
C ALA A 431 -14.81 -6.50 13.14
N LEU A 432 -15.37 -5.30 13.01
CA LEU A 432 -16.82 -5.09 12.88
C LEU A 432 -17.39 -5.79 11.64
N MET A 433 -16.76 -5.56 10.47
CA MET A 433 -17.20 -6.20 9.23
C MET A 433 -16.91 -7.69 9.19
N GLY A 434 -15.80 -8.13 9.80
CA GLY A 434 -15.50 -9.56 9.97
C GLY A 434 -16.54 -10.29 10.82
N GLY A 435 -17.06 -9.64 11.85
CA GLY A 435 -18.12 -10.14 12.71
C GLY A 435 -19.55 -9.87 12.21
N GLU A 436 -19.71 -9.33 10.99
CA GLU A 436 -21.01 -9.00 10.37
C GLU A 436 -21.88 -8.07 11.22
N PHE A 437 -21.27 -7.10 11.88
CA PHE A 437 -21.97 -6.15 12.71
C PHE A 437 -22.83 -5.18 11.89
N THR A 438 -23.96 -4.77 12.50
CA THR A 438 -24.88 -3.80 11.91
C THR A 438 -24.62 -2.39 12.44
N VAL A 439 -25.16 -1.40 11.76
CA VAL A 439 -25.18 0.00 12.23
C VAL A 439 -25.79 0.09 13.64
N GLN A 440 -26.87 -0.69 13.90
CA GLN A 440 -27.50 -0.72 15.21
C GLN A 440 -26.57 -1.22 16.31
N THR A 441 -25.79 -2.27 16.04
CA THR A 441 -24.78 -2.78 17.00
C THR A 441 -23.75 -1.69 17.29
N LEU A 442 -23.29 -0.97 16.26
CA LEU A 442 -22.29 0.07 16.40
C LEU A 442 -22.79 1.27 17.21
N MET A 443 -24.07 1.67 17.04
CA MET A 443 -24.72 2.72 17.82
C MET A 443 -24.77 2.44 19.33
N HIS A 444 -24.86 1.15 19.70
CA HIS A 444 -24.96 0.71 21.10
C HIS A 444 -23.63 0.21 21.70
N THR A 445 -22.56 0.22 20.91
CA THR A 445 -21.21 -0.14 21.41
C THR A 445 -20.64 1.03 22.20
N MET A 446 -20.14 0.74 23.40
CA MET A 446 -19.49 1.73 24.27
C MET A 446 -18.02 1.89 23.89
N TYR A 447 -17.59 3.11 23.63
CA TYR A 447 -16.19 3.44 23.35
C TYR A 447 -15.57 4.22 24.52
N PRO A 448 -14.25 4.07 24.76
CA PRO A 448 -13.58 4.81 25.82
C PRO A 448 -13.48 6.31 25.51
N HIS A 449 -13.60 7.15 26.53
CA HIS A 449 -13.50 8.61 26.44
C HIS A 449 -12.24 9.14 27.16
N PRO A 450 -11.50 10.13 26.57
CA PRO A 450 -11.64 10.66 25.22
C PRO A 450 -10.76 9.88 24.20
N THR A 451 -11.35 9.41 23.13
CA THR A 451 -10.63 8.73 22.04
C THR A 451 -11.17 9.14 20.67
N LEU A 452 -10.36 8.89 19.60
CA LEU A 452 -10.84 9.07 18.24
C LEU A 452 -11.91 8.04 17.83
N ASN A 453 -11.96 6.89 18.50
CA ASN A 453 -12.95 5.85 18.20
C ASN A 453 -14.41 6.27 18.50
N GLU A 454 -14.63 7.30 19.31
CA GLU A 454 -15.98 7.84 19.57
C GLU A 454 -16.66 8.36 18.29
N VAL A 455 -15.92 8.55 17.21
CA VAL A 455 -16.45 8.92 15.90
C VAL A 455 -17.33 7.82 15.29
N PHE A 456 -17.10 6.53 15.63
CA PHE A 456 -17.86 5.39 15.09
C PHE A 456 -19.35 5.41 15.48
N PRO A 457 -19.72 5.50 16.78
CA PRO A 457 -21.12 5.55 17.16
C PRO A 457 -21.82 6.83 16.66
N GLU A 458 -21.12 7.95 16.55
CA GLU A 458 -21.69 9.17 15.99
C GLU A 458 -22.00 9.02 14.49
N ALA A 459 -21.09 8.44 13.71
CA ALA A 459 -21.33 8.16 12.30
C ALA A 459 -22.44 7.11 12.11
N ALA A 460 -22.52 6.10 12.99
CA ALA A 460 -23.61 5.12 12.96
C ALA A 460 -24.97 5.80 13.25
N ARG A 461 -25.03 6.71 14.22
CA ARG A 461 -26.24 7.52 14.49
C ARG A 461 -26.57 8.45 13.31
N ALA A 462 -25.55 8.98 12.61
CA ALA A 462 -25.73 9.82 11.44
C ALA A 462 -26.49 9.09 10.29
N VAL A 463 -26.34 7.76 10.17
CA VAL A 463 -27.15 6.96 9.23
C VAL A 463 -28.64 7.17 9.44
N HIS A 464 -29.08 7.34 10.71
CA HIS A 464 -30.45 7.59 11.10
C HIS A 464 -30.74 9.09 11.38
N LYS A 465 -29.81 10.01 11.07
CA LYS A 465 -29.89 11.45 11.38
C LYS A 465 -30.05 11.73 12.88
N GLN A 466 -29.38 10.95 13.73
CA GLN A 466 -29.48 10.98 15.18
C GLN A 466 -28.12 11.23 15.86
N SER A 467 -27.14 11.80 15.16
CA SER A 467 -25.88 12.23 15.78
C SER A 467 -26.15 13.17 16.95
N ILE A 468 -25.42 12.98 18.05
CA ILE A 468 -25.61 13.77 19.28
C ILE A 468 -24.70 14.99 19.29
N ASN A 469 -23.48 14.83 18.80
CA ASN A 469 -22.44 15.85 18.89
C ASN A 469 -22.25 16.65 17.58
N MET A 470 -23.27 16.74 16.74
CA MET A 470 -23.23 17.48 15.47
C MET A 470 -24.38 18.50 15.39
#